data_5cddca6fcc5eac0dff57c468480493a0
#
_entry.id   5cddca6fcc5eac0dff57c468480493a0
#
_cell.length_a   1.000
_cell.length_b   1.000
_cell.length_c   1.000
_cell.angle_alpha   90.00
_cell.angle_beta   90.00
_cell.angle_gamma   90.00
#
_symmetry.space_group_name_H-M   'P 1'
#
loop_
_entity.id
_entity.type
_entity.pdbx_description
1 polymer ?
#
loop_
_entity_poly.entity_id
_entity_poly.type
_entity_poly.pdbx_seq_one_letter_code
_entity_poly.pdbx_strand_id
1 'polypeptide(L)'
;MPDSMTNKTRSLLDRRGFLRHTSALLAAAGPATALVSTVMAAAAHGDAPVGATRAAESTFPRGAIYIPARAWNAYQMWEHYDPKIIRRDLGYAQSLRLNALRVWLSYEFWLADEAALRQRFSHFLQQCNAAGIKVMPVLFEGDGVEPTAANIRNTHPLTASDVLSPAGHIVMNPALWHGPLKYLEWFMEHFRNHRQLLAIEVQNEPWGAARHRFAEAMMRHAAKHRGVVRLSIGGANIHQSMAFIHAGADILQTHPDFPPSAAAVKHTLHRVLAMQRTLKKPIWLTEWQRIRTGESGWGHKQLTGTEWEPDYASMAPLIRSRPVGNFFWSLMLKPAWLLAQRRKGTLNGVFHEDGAVWSLADARAISGDMHFQATERKAWPHWARMIPESIGMPVTLRP
;
A
#
# COMPACT_ATOMS: atom_id res chain seq x y z
N MET A 1 52.11 -3.69 6.95
CA MET A 1 51.01 -2.84 7.35
C MET A 1 50.56 -2.04 6.15
N PRO A 2 49.35 -2.25 5.65
CA PRO A 2 48.57 -1.17 5.07
C PRO A 2 47.14 -1.11 5.62
N ASP A 3 46.64 0.09 5.61
CA ASP A 3 45.45 0.65 6.20
C ASP A 3 44.11 -0.06 5.94
N SER A 4 43.37 -0.18 7.01
CA SER A 4 41.94 -0.45 7.01
C SER A 4 41.16 0.79 6.57
N MET A 5 40.76 0.89 5.31
CA MET A 5 39.75 1.86 4.90
C MET A 5 38.38 1.29 5.09
N THR A 6 37.69 1.84 6.03
CA THR A 6 36.31 1.64 6.43
C THR A 6 35.35 1.90 5.27
N ASN A 7 34.65 0.86 4.87
CA ASN A 7 33.55 0.90 3.90
C ASN A 7 32.25 1.40 4.57
N LYS A 8 32.19 2.71 4.84
CA LYS A 8 31.05 3.40 5.43
C LYS A 8 30.63 4.57 4.55
N THR A 9 30.07 4.33 3.38
CA THR A 9 29.29 5.36 2.66
C THR A 9 28.75 4.80 1.34
N ARG A 10 27.65 4.09 1.36
CA ARG A 10 26.77 3.87 0.18
C ARG A 10 25.41 3.25 0.56
N SER A 11 24.62 3.93 1.39
CA SER A 11 23.21 3.58 1.56
C SER A 11 22.29 4.78 1.77
N LEU A 12 22.70 5.96 1.33
CA LEU A 12 21.95 7.20 1.47
C LEU A 12 21.78 7.91 0.11
N LEU A 13 21.23 7.21 -0.89
CA LEU A 13 20.51 7.91 -1.94
C LEU A 13 19.08 8.09 -1.44
N ASP A 14 18.96 9.13 -0.65
CA ASP A 14 17.80 9.62 0.05
C ASP A 14 16.63 9.95 -0.91
N ARG A 15 15.43 9.56 -0.53
CA ARG A 15 14.15 10.03 -1.11
C ARG A 15 14.13 11.56 -1.35
N ARG A 16 14.96 12.33 -0.68
CA ARG A 16 15.08 13.80 -0.79
C ARG A 16 15.70 14.29 -2.10
N GLY A 17 16.66 13.59 -2.68
CA GLY A 17 17.32 14.02 -3.92
C GLY A 17 16.37 14.05 -5.11
N PHE A 18 15.43 13.14 -5.16
CA PHE A 18 14.47 13.04 -6.26
C PHE A 18 13.35 14.11 -6.20
N LEU A 19 12.93 14.51 -5.00
CA LEU A 19 11.87 15.50 -4.81
C LEU A 19 12.32 16.95 -5.14
N ARG A 20 13.61 17.25 -5.10
CA ARG A 20 14.13 18.61 -5.39
C ARG A 20 14.31 18.89 -6.89
N HIS A 21 14.42 17.89 -7.74
CA HIS A 21 14.69 18.10 -9.18
C HIS A 21 13.45 18.15 -10.07
N THR A 22 12.25 17.90 -9.55
CA THR A 22 11.02 17.93 -10.33
C THR A 22 10.24 19.25 -10.27
N SER A 23 10.74 20.25 -9.52
CA SER A 23 10.05 21.55 -9.38
C SER A 23 10.48 22.62 -10.41
N ALA A 24 11.45 22.34 -11.28
CA ALA A 24 12.07 23.37 -12.15
C ALA A 24 11.66 23.33 -13.64
N LEU A 25 10.71 22.52 -14.06
CA LEU A 25 10.37 22.36 -15.49
C LEU A 25 8.88 22.55 -15.79
N LEU A 26 8.27 23.64 -15.28
CA LEU A 26 6.90 24.04 -15.65
C LEU A 26 6.76 25.56 -15.71
N ALA A 27 7.46 26.18 -16.66
CA ALA A 27 7.20 27.54 -17.08
C ALA A 27 7.45 27.64 -18.59
N ALA A 28 6.46 27.30 -19.42
CA ALA A 28 6.24 27.82 -20.78
C ALA A 28 5.08 27.04 -21.45
N ALA A 29 3.87 27.56 -21.39
CA ALA A 29 2.86 27.38 -22.45
C ALA A 29 1.78 28.46 -22.28
N GLY A 30 1.71 29.35 -23.26
CA GLY A 30 0.74 30.44 -23.36
C GLY A 30 -0.66 29.98 -23.78
N PRO A 31 -1.66 30.87 -23.78
CA PRO A 31 -3.08 30.53 -23.87
C PRO A 31 -3.56 30.27 -25.30
N ALA A 32 -4.26 29.15 -25.47
CA ALA A 32 -5.08 28.91 -26.65
C ALA A 32 -6.58 29.03 -26.28
N THR A 33 -7.24 30.03 -26.80
CA THR A 33 -8.69 30.25 -26.73
C THR A 33 -9.41 29.26 -27.65
N ALA A 34 -10.44 28.57 -27.13
CA ALA A 34 -11.38 27.80 -27.94
C ALA A 34 -12.82 28.05 -27.51
N LEU A 35 -13.65 28.35 -28.52
CA LEU A 35 -15.08 28.65 -28.45
C LEU A 35 -15.91 27.48 -27.90
N VAL A 36 -16.89 27.84 -27.06
CA VAL A 36 -17.93 26.93 -26.56
C VAL A 36 -19.20 27.17 -27.37
N SER A 37 -19.72 26.14 -28.00
CA SER A 37 -21.06 26.13 -28.59
C SER A 37 -22.03 25.41 -27.63
N THR A 38 -23.07 26.14 -27.25
CA THR A 38 -24.17 25.73 -26.38
C THR A 38 -25.23 24.97 -27.18
N VAL A 39 -25.63 23.78 -26.70
CA VAL A 39 -26.88 23.14 -27.16
C VAL A 39 -27.75 22.86 -25.92
N MET A 40 -28.90 23.49 -25.89
CA MET A 40 -30.00 23.23 -24.93
C MET A 40 -30.88 22.12 -25.46
N ALA A 41 -31.26 21.17 -24.64
CA ALA A 41 -32.37 20.27 -24.89
C ALA A 41 -33.23 20.10 -23.64
N ALA A 42 -34.53 20.18 -23.83
CA ALA A 42 -35.57 20.28 -22.82
C ALA A 42 -35.86 18.99 -22.05
N ALA A 43 -36.30 19.15 -20.82
CA ALA A 43 -36.74 18.09 -19.92
C ALA A 43 -38.20 17.71 -20.14
N ALA A 44 -38.51 16.43 -20.14
CA ALA A 44 -39.85 15.89 -19.95
C ALA A 44 -39.97 15.18 -18.60
N HIS A 45 -40.97 15.57 -17.82
CA HIS A 45 -41.30 14.98 -16.53
C HIS A 45 -42.05 13.65 -16.73
N GLY A 46 -41.66 12.63 -15.97
CA GLY A 46 -42.39 11.40 -15.82
C GLY A 46 -42.15 10.83 -14.42
N ASP A 47 -43.16 10.87 -13.56
CA ASP A 47 -43.17 10.26 -12.23
C ASP A 47 -43.10 8.75 -12.33
N ALA A 48 -42.20 8.11 -11.58
CA ALA A 48 -42.14 6.68 -11.34
C ALA A 48 -41.89 6.40 -9.84
N PRO A 49 -42.39 5.29 -9.29
CA PRO A 49 -42.63 5.10 -7.84
C PRO A 49 -41.35 4.84 -7.05
N VAL A 50 -41.37 5.32 -5.81
CA VAL A 50 -40.32 5.13 -4.79
C VAL A 50 -40.17 3.66 -4.42
N GLY A 51 -39.26 2.96 -5.11
CA GLY A 51 -38.72 1.67 -4.69
C GLY A 51 -37.42 1.91 -3.89
N ALA A 52 -37.33 1.27 -2.71
CA ALA A 52 -36.17 1.34 -1.85
C ALA A 52 -34.87 1.09 -2.64
N THR A 53 -34.10 2.12 -2.92
CA THR A 53 -32.81 2.03 -3.57
C THR A 53 -31.82 1.37 -2.61
N ARG A 54 -31.55 0.09 -2.86
CA ARG A 54 -30.32 -0.58 -2.41
C ARG A 54 -29.17 0.35 -2.76
N ALA A 55 -28.49 0.89 -1.74
CA ALA A 55 -27.37 1.81 -1.94
C ALA A 55 -26.43 1.21 -2.97
N ALA A 56 -26.17 1.90 -4.07
CA ALA A 56 -25.28 1.45 -5.12
C ALA A 56 -23.94 1.12 -4.46
N GLU A 57 -23.54 -0.14 -4.48
CA GLU A 57 -22.25 -0.59 -3.96
C GLU A 57 -21.18 0.27 -4.62
N SER A 58 -20.32 0.86 -3.78
CA SER A 58 -19.23 1.72 -4.25
C SER A 58 -18.41 0.97 -5.30
N THR A 59 -18.41 1.45 -6.53
CA THR A 59 -17.63 0.87 -7.64
C THR A 59 -16.11 0.98 -7.44
N PHE A 60 -15.67 1.69 -6.39
CA PHE A 60 -14.27 1.93 -6.06
C PHE A 60 -13.80 1.02 -4.93
N PRO A 61 -12.57 0.47 -5.00
CA PRO A 61 -12.02 -0.28 -3.89
C PRO A 61 -11.86 0.62 -2.66
N ARG A 62 -12.34 0.12 -1.52
CA ARG A 62 -12.10 0.65 -0.18
C ARG A 62 -11.40 -0.42 0.59
N GLY A 63 -10.10 -0.30 0.68
CA GLY A 63 -9.26 -1.38 1.16
C GLY A 63 -8.30 -0.98 2.27
N ALA A 64 -7.60 -1.99 2.73
CA ALA A 64 -6.46 -1.86 3.60
C ALA A 64 -5.28 -2.65 3.04
N ILE A 65 -4.09 -2.23 3.40
CA ILE A 65 -2.91 -3.05 3.32
C ILE A 65 -3.00 -4.10 4.43
N TYR A 66 -2.77 -5.35 4.04
CA TYR A 66 -2.87 -6.47 4.96
C TYR A 66 -1.59 -7.30 4.99
N ILE A 67 -1.11 -7.46 6.20
CA ILE A 67 -0.15 -8.46 6.62
C ILE A 67 -0.49 -8.82 8.08
N PRO A 68 -0.41 -10.09 8.50
CA PRO A 68 -0.64 -10.47 9.89
C PRO A 68 0.23 -9.65 10.86
N ALA A 69 -0.31 -9.33 12.04
CA ALA A 69 0.33 -8.41 12.99
C ALA A 69 1.81 -8.73 13.27
N ARG A 70 2.15 -10.01 13.39
CA ARG A 70 3.50 -10.47 13.77
C ARG A 70 4.44 -10.74 12.60
N ALA A 71 3.96 -10.72 11.36
CA ALA A 71 4.83 -10.86 10.18
C ALA A 71 5.50 -9.52 9.85
N TRP A 72 6.81 -9.50 9.66
CA TRP A 72 7.60 -8.31 9.36
C TRP A 72 7.85 -8.11 7.87
N ASN A 73 7.60 -9.14 7.07
CA ASN A 73 7.73 -9.13 5.63
C ASN A 73 6.83 -10.19 4.99
N ALA A 74 6.72 -10.15 3.68
CA ALA A 74 5.86 -11.07 2.94
C ALA A 74 6.33 -12.54 3.06
N TYR A 75 7.64 -12.79 3.13
CA TYR A 75 8.15 -14.15 3.30
C TYR A 75 7.56 -14.80 4.57
N GLN A 76 7.62 -14.10 5.71
CA GLN A 76 7.08 -14.58 6.98
C GLN A 76 5.56 -14.80 6.95
N MET A 77 4.82 -13.93 6.26
CA MET A 77 3.37 -14.10 6.09
C MET A 77 3.05 -15.44 5.44
N TRP A 78 3.79 -15.80 4.41
CA TRP A 78 3.53 -17.04 3.67
C TRP A 78 4.21 -18.26 4.32
N GLU A 79 5.39 -18.13 4.93
CA GLU A 79 6.05 -19.22 5.67
C GLU A 79 5.22 -19.65 6.90
N HIS A 80 4.62 -18.69 7.61
CA HIS A 80 3.83 -18.94 8.82
C HIS A 80 2.33 -18.73 8.60
N TYR A 81 1.85 -19.07 7.40
CA TYR A 81 0.45 -18.89 7.04
C TYR A 81 -0.48 -19.66 7.98
N ASP A 82 -1.37 -18.96 8.71
CA ASP A 82 -2.35 -19.56 9.61
C ASP A 82 -3.78 -19.22 9.15
N PRO A 83 -4.57 -20.22 8.69
CA PRO A 83 -5.96 -20.02 8.27
C PRO A 83 -6.88 -19.40 9.34
N LYS A 84 -6.59 -19.62 10.62
CA LYS A 84 -7.40 -19.09 11.73
C LYS A 84 -7.14 -17.59 11.89
N ILE A 85 -5.86 -17.18 11.83
CA ILE A 85 -5.47 -15.76 11.86
C ILE A 85 -6.08 -15.04 10.66
N ILE A 86 -5.94 -15.60 9.44
CA ILE A 86 -6.50 -14.99 8.22
C ILE A 86 -8.01 -14.80 8.36
N ARG A 87 -8.75 -15.80 8.79
CA ARG A 87 -10.21 -15.70 8.95
C ARG A 87 -10.61 -14.64 9.98
N ARG A 88 -9.90 -14.58 11.10
CA ARG A 88 -10.10 -13.58 12.14
C ARG A 88 -9.91 -12.17 11.57
N ASP A 89 -8.78 -11.92 10.91
CA ASP A 89 -8.41 -10.60 10.41
C ASP A 89 -9.33 -10.15 9.25
N LEU A 90 -9.81 -11.09 8.43
CA LEU A 90 -10.84 -10.80 7.43
C LEU A 90 -12.17 -10.38 8.07
N GLY A 91 -12.53 -10.95 9.22
CA GLY A 91 -13.68 -10.49 10.02
C GLY A 91 -13.53 -9.02 10.46
N TYR A 92 -12.31 -8.61 10.81
CA TYR A 92 -12.03 -7.20 11.13
C TYR A 92 -12.15 -6.30 9.89
N ALA A 93 -11.67 -6.75 8.74
CA ALA A 93 -11.84 -6.01 7.50
C ALA A 93 -13.32 -5.84 7.13
N GLN A 94 -14.14 -6.89 7.31
CA GLN A 94 -15.59 -6.82 7.10
C GLN A 94 -16.27 -5.84 8.07
N SER A 95 -15.87 -5.82 9.34
CA SER A 95 -16.44 -4.88 10.33
C SER A 95 -16.17 -3.42 9.96
N LEU A 96 -15.06 -3.12 9.28
CA LEU A 96 -14.77 -1.80 8.71
C LEU A 96 -15.44 -1.57 7.34
N ARG A 97 -16.29 -2.49 6.86
CA ARG A 97 -16.96 -2.42 5.55
C ARG A 97 -15.95 -2.29 4.39
N LEU A 98 -14.79 -2.93 4.51
CA LEU A 98 -13.82 -2.98 3.43
C LEU A 98 -14.26 -3.99 2.37
N ASN A 99 -13.96 -3.69 1.10
CA ASN A 99 -14.26 -4.55 -0.03
C ASN A 99 -12.99 -5.03 -0.76
N ALA A 100 -11.81 -4.62 -0.30
CA ALA A 100 -10.54 -4.99 -0.91
C ALA A 100 -9.40 -5.07 0.12
N LEU A 101 -8.41 -5.94 -0.18
CA LEU A 101 -7.11 -5.97 0.51
C LEU A 101 -5.98 -5.91 -0.51
N ARG A 102 -4.90 -5.20 -0.16
CA ARG A 102 -3.62 -5.20 -0.86
C ARG A 102 -2.63 -6.00 -0.05
N VAL A 103 -2.03 -7.04 -0.64
CA VAL A 103 -1.18 -8.02 0.04
C VAL A 103 0.06 -8.33 -0.78
N TRP A 104 1.20 -8.55 -0.12
CA TRP A 104 2.42 -8.92 -0.81
C TRP A 104 2.56 -10.42 -0.94
N LEU A 105 3.00 -10.87 -2.10
CA LEU A 105 3.61 -12.18 -2.30
C LEU A 105 5.13 -12.07 -2.12
N SER A 106 5.84 -13.19 -2.08
CA SER A 106 7.30 -13.21 -1.94
C SER A 106 7.92 -14.10 -2.99
N TYR A 107 8.77 -13.51 -3.82
CA TYR A 107 9.60 -14.26 -4.76
C TYR A 107 10.54 -15.23 -4.03
N GLU A 108 11.08 -14.84 -2.89
CA GLU A 108 11.98 -15.65 -2.07
C GLU A 108 11.25 -16.86 -1.45
N PHE A 109 9.97 -16.68 -1.05
CA PHE A 109 9.17 -17.81 -0.56
C PHE A 109 8.75 -18.72 -1.71
N TRP A 110 8.45 -18.18 -2.89
CA TRP A 110 8.21 -18.97 -4.08
C TRP A 110 9.42 -19.84 -4.45
N LEU A 111 10.63 -19.31 -4.37
CA LEU A 111 11.88 -20.08 -4.58
C LEU A 111 12.06 -21.18 -3.52
N ALA A 112 11.63 -20.93 -2.29
CA ALA A 112 11.76 -21.90 -1.20
C ALA A 112 10.72 -23.02 -1.29
N ASP A 113 9.46 -22.67 -1.59
CA ASP A 113 8.33 -23.63 -1.65
C ASP A 113 7.19 -23.08 -2.52
N GLU A 114 7.32 -23.28 -3.83
CA GLU A 114 6.32 -22.88 -4.81
C GLU A 114 4.93 -23.50 -4.53
N ALA A 115 4.91 -24.79 -4.20
CA ALA A 115 3.68 -25.53 -3.98
C ALA A 115 2.92 -25.00 -2.76
N ALA A 116 3.64 -24.71 -1.68
CA ALA A 116 3.05 -24.10 -0.49
C ALA A 116 2.54 -22.69 -0.78
N LEU A 117 3.26 -21.85 -1.52
CA LEU A 117 2.78 -20.52 -1.89
C LEU A 117 1.50 -20.60 -2.69
N ARG A 118 1.43 -21.48 -3.70
CA ARG A 118 0.22 -21.71 -4.50
C ARG A 118 -0.97 -22.12 -3.64
N GLN A 119 -0.77 -23.11 -2.77
CA GLN A 119 -1.82 -23.62 -1.89
C GLN A 119 -2.31 -22.53 -0.93
N ARG A 120 -1.38 -21.83 -0.26
CA ARG A 120 -1.70 -20.80 0.73
C ARG A 120 -2.37 -19.58 0.12
N PHE A 121 -1.89 -19.13 -1.03
CA PHE A 121 -2.52 -18.00 -1.73
C PHE A 121 -3.89 -18.38 -2.29
N SER A 122 -4.06 -19.60 -2.84
CA SER A 122 -5.40 -20.09 -3.26
C SER A 122 -6.37 -20.13 -2.10
N HIS A 123 -5.95 -20.64 -0.93
CA HIS A 123 -6.77 -20.64 0.28
C HIS A 123 -7.08 -19.22 0.76
N PHE A 124 -6.11 -18.30 0.72
CA PHE A 124 -6.32 -16.89 1.05
C PHE A 124 -7.40 -16.26 0.14
N LEU A 125 -7.32 -16.47 -1.16
CA LEU A 125 -8.35 -16.00 -2.12
C LEU A 125 -9.72 -16.59 -1.83
N GLN A 126 -9.79 -17.86 -1.43
CA GLN A 126 -11.05 -18.50 -1.04
C GLN A 126 -11.64 -17.86 0.23
N GLN A 127 -10.83 -17.60 1.26
CA GLN A 127 -11.28 -16.92 2.47
C GLN A 127 -11.74 -15.47 2.16
N CYS A 128 -11.00 -14.75 1.32
CA CYS A 128 -11.40 -13.41 0.86
C CYS A 128 -12.73 -13.45 0.09
N ASN A 129 -12.95 -14.46 -0.75
CA ASN A 129 -14.22 -14.63 -1.45
C ASN A 129 -15.38 -14.84 -0.47
N ALA A 130 -15.21 -15.68 0.55
CA ALA A 130 -16.21 -15.90 1.60
C ALA A 130 -16.51 -14.62 2.39
N ALA A 131 -15.52 -13.74 2.55
CA ALA A 131 -15.65 -12.45 3.21
C ALA A 131 -16.16 -11.31 2.29
N GLY A 132 -16.37 -11.56 0.99
CA GLY A 132 -16.77 -10.53 0.02
C GLY A 132 -15.67 -9.52 -0.31
N ILE A 133 -14.41 -9.87 -0.09
CA ILE A 133 -13.23 -8.99 -0.20
C ILE A 133 -12.42 -9.36 -1.44
N LYS A 134 -12.20 -8.41 -2.35
CA LYS A 134 -11.29 -8.55 -3.49
C LYS A 134 -9.84 -8.40 -3.05
N VAL A 135 -8.92 -8.94 -3.85
CA VAL A 135 -7.48 -8.97 -3.52
C VAL A 135 -6.68 -8.29 -4.63
N MET A 136 -5.76 -7.43 -4.22
CA MET A 136 -4.73 -6.84 -5.07
C MET A 136 -3.36 -7.36 -4.60
N PRO A 137 -2.84 -8.45 -5.19
CA PRO A 137 -1.51 -8.94 -4.86
C PRO A 137 -0.43 -8.03 -5.43
N VAL A 138 0.64 -7.83 -4.64
CA VAL A 138 1.89 -7.18 -5.00
C VAL A 138 2.93 -8.29 -5.22
N LEU A 139 3.53 -8.36 -6.40
CA LEU A 139 4.42 -9.46 -6.75
C LEU A 139 5.87 -9.23 -6.35
N PHE A 140 6.35 -7.98 -6.48
CA PHE A 140 7.72 -7.59 -6.13
C PHE A 140 7.72 -6.38 -5.20
N GLU A 141 8.73 -6.32 -4.31
CA GLU A 141 8.89 -5.23 -3.33
C GLU A 141 10.15 -4.40 -3.63
N GLY A 142 9.98 -3.08 -3.65
CA GLY A 142 11.06 -2.12 -3.90
C GLY A 142 11.72 -1.55 -2.64
N ASP A 143 11.07 -1.69 -1.48
CA ASP A 143 11.56 -1.19 -0.19
C ASP A 143 12.04 -2.32 0.73
N GLY A 144 12.76 -1.96 1.78
CA GLY A 144 13.24 -2.89 2.78
C GLY A 144 14.75 -3.12 2.75
N VAL A 145 15.19 -4.16 3.45
CA VAL A 145 16.59 -4.62 3.48
C VAL A 145 16.80 -5.78 2.51
N GLU A 146 18.06 -6.14 2.24
CA GLU A 146 18.35 -7.29 1.38
C GLU A 146 17.74 -8.60 1.94
N PRO A 147 17.15 -9.46 1.09
CA PRO A 147 16.45 -10.67 1.50
C PRO A 147 17.43 -11.82 1.81
N THR A 148 18.39 -11.57 2.71
CA THR A 148 19.26 -12.65 3.23
C THR A 148 18.46 -13.61 4.08
N ALA A 149 18.95 -14.86 4.24
CA ALA A 149 18.31 -15.86 5.10
C ALA A 149 18.10 -15.35 6.54
N ALA A 150 19.03 -14.53 7.05
CA ALA A 150 18.90 -13.89 8.36
C ALA A 150 17.78 -12.84 8.38
N ASN A 151 17.69 -11.96 7.37
CA ASN A 151 16.72 -10.87 7.35
C ASN A 151 15.29 -11.37 7.12
N ILE A 152 15.08 -12.30 6.19
CA ILE A 152 13.73 -12.81 5.89
C ILE A 152 13.09 -13.55 7.07
N ARG A 153 13.89 -14.18 7.95
CA ARG A 153 13.41 -14.91 9.13
C ARG A 153 13.56 -14.14 10.45
N ASN A 154 14.09 -12.92 10.41
CA ASN A 154 14.24 -12.12 11.62
C ASN A 154 12.87 -11.67 12.13
N THR A 155 12.48 -12.16 13.31
CA THR A 155 11.22 -11.79 13.98
C THR A 155 11.45 -10.89 15.20
N HIS A 156 12.70 -10.48 15.49
CA HIS A 156 13.00 -9.66 16.65
C HIS A 156 12.47 -8.22 16.48
N PRO A 157 11.60 -7.71 17.36
CA PRO A 157 10.90 -6.44 17.16
C PRO A 157 11.78 -5.20 16.89
N LEU A 158 12.99 -5.17 17.43
CA LEU A 158 13.91 -4.04 17.24
C LEU A 158 14.69 -4.08 15.90
N THR A 159 14.86 -5.27 15.31
CA THR A 159 15.75 -5.46 14.16
C THR A 159 15.11 -6.06 12.92
N ALA A 160 13.98 -6.77 13.07
CA ALA A 160 13.21 -7.28 11.94
C ALA A 160 12.75 -6.12 11.03
N SER A 161 12.62 -6.36 9.74
CA SER A 161 12.23 -5.33 8.78
C SER A 161 11.52 -5.96 7.58
N ASP A 162 10.91 -5.11 6.79
CA ASP A 162 10.57 -5.48 5.43
C ASP A 162 11.81 -5.82 4.61
N VAL A 163 11.64 -6.61 3.57
CA VAL A 163 12.73 -7.07 2.70
C VAL A 163 12.40 -6.79 1.24
N LEU A 164 13.44 -6.48 0.49
CA LEU A 164 13.38 -6.38 -0.96
C LEU A 164 12.94 -7.72 -1.58
N SER A 165 12.19 -7.67 -2.65
CA SER A 165 11.81 -8.85 -3.43
C SER A 165 11.72 -8.48 -4.91
N PRO A 166 12.66 -8.95 -5.76
CA PRO A 166 13.84 -9.74 -5.45
C PRO A 166 15.01 -8.89 -4.92
N ALA A 167 16.08 -9.59 -4.50
CA ALA A 167 17.32 -9.00 -4.03
C ALA A 167 17.91 -7.95 -4.99
N GLY A 168 18.60 -6.94 -4.45
CA GLY A 168 19.14 -5.83 -5.23
C GLY A 168 20.10 -6.27 -6.34
N HIS A 169 20.95 -7.29 -6.11
CA HIS A 169 21.87 -7.79 -7.14
C HIS A 169 21.13 -8.41 -8.35
N ILE A 170 19.95 -9.01 -8.15
CA ILE A 170 19.11 -9.52 -9.25
C ILE A 170 18.53 -8.35 -10.03
N VAL A 171 17.95 -7.36 -9.33
CA VAL A 171 17.37 -6.17 -9.95
C VAL A 171 18.38 -5.40 -10.80
N MET A 172 19.62 -5.28 -10.32
CA MET A 172 20.69 -4.53 -10.99
C MET A 172 21.28 -5.28 -12.19
N ASN A 173 21.11 -6.60 -12.29
CA ASN A 173 21.70 -7.43 -13.35
C ASN A 173 20.63 -8.07 -14.26
N PRO A 174 20.37 -7.52 -15.47
CA PRO A 174 19.38 -8.10 -16.38
C PRO A 174 19.58 -9.57 -16.75
N ALA A 175 20.82 -10.09 -16.71
CA ALA A 175 21.09 -11.49 -16.96
C ALA A 175 20.47 -12.43 -15.91
N LEU A 176 20.14 -11.90 -14.73
CA LEU A 176 19.50 -12.67 -13.65
C LEU A 176 17.96 -12.55 -13.64
N TRP A 177 17.37 -11.79 -14.55
CA TRP A 177 15.91 -11.58 -14.56
C TRP A 177 15.10 -12.81 -14.96
N HIS A 178 15.73 -13.85 -15.48
CA HIS A 178 15.06 -15.11 -15.83
C HIS A 178 14.30 -15.72 -14.63
N GLY A 179 14.82 -15.62 -13.41
CA GLY A 179 14.14 -16.12 -12.20
C GLY A 179 12.85 -15.33 -11.89
N PRO A 180 12.90 -14.01 -11.72
CA PRO A 180 11.71 -13.17 -11.58
C PRO A 180 10.69 -13.32 -12.71
N LEU A 181 11.14 -13.49 -13.98
CA LEU A 181 10.23 -13.72 -15.09
C LEU A 181 9.49 -15.05 -14.95
N LYS A 182 10.17 -16.15 -14.56
CA LYS A 182 9.53 -17.44 -14.28
C LYS A 182 8.50 -17.36 -13.15
N TYR A 183 8.83 -16.62 -12.07
CA TYR A 183 7.88 -16.37 -10.99
C TYR A 183 6.63 -15.64 -11.49
N LEU A 184 6.82 -14.62 -12.32
CA LEU A 184 5.72 -13.86 -12.91
C LEU A 184 4.86 -14.74 -13.83
N GLU A 185 5.48 -15.56 -14.69
CA GLU A 185 4.79 -16.53 -15.56
C GLU A 185 3.98 -17.52 -14.74
N TRP A 186 4.60 -18.12 -13.71
CA TRP A 186 3.92 -19.01 -12.77
C TRP A 186 2.69 -18.33 -12.14
N PHE A 187 2.83 -17.07 -11.67
CA PHE A 187 1.71 -16.36 -11.09
C PHE A 187 0.59 -16.13 -12.12
N MET A 188 0.94 -15.70 -13.32
CA MET A 188 -0.04 -15.46 -14.40
C MET A 188 -0.73 -16.77 -14.82
N GLU A 189 -0.01 -17.87 -14.94
CA GLU A 189 -0.57 -19.16 -15.29
C GLU A 189 -1.67 -19.59 -14.31
N HIS A 190 -1.40 -19.46 -13.01
CA HIS A 190 -2.31 -19.95 -11.98
C HIS A 190 -3.43 -18.99 -11.62
N PHE A 191 -3.21 -17.66 -11.71
CA PHE A 191 -4.10 -16.70 -11.09
C PHE A 191 -4.64 -15.59 -12.01
N ARG A 192 -4.09 -15.33 -13.20
CA ARG A 192 -4.49 -14.20 -14.07
C ARG A 192 -5.99 -14.08 -14.36
N ASN A 193 -6.73 -15.16 -14.27
CA ASN A 193 -8.18 -15.18 -14.51
C ASN A 193 -8.99 -15.40 -13.22
N HIS A 194 -8.34 -15.37 -12.06
CA HIS A 194 -9.04 -15.65 -10.82
C HIS A 194 -9.98 -14.48 -10.45
N ARG A 195 -11.27 -14.77 -10.37
CA ARG A 195 -12.34 -13.76 -10.17
C ARG A 195 -12.20 -12.92 -8.90
N GLN A 196 -11.42 -13.39 -7.91
CA GLN A 196 -11.20 -12.68 -6.67
C GLN A 196 -10.13 -11.59 -6.78
N LEU A 197 -9.30 -11.61 -7.83
CA LEU A 197 -8.33 -10.56 -8.07
C LEU A 197 -9.02 -9.27 -8.53
N LEU A 198 -8.70 -8.18 -7.87
CA LEU A 198 -9.11 -6.82 -8.22
C LEU A 198 -8.23 -6.24 -9.31
N ALA A 199 -6.93 -6.38 -9.13
CA ALA A 199 -5.84 -6.01 -10.01
C ALA A 199 -4.58 -6.77 -9.57
N ILE A 200 -3.54 -6.79 -10.38
CA ILE A 200 -2.21 -7.30 -10.05
C ILE A 200 -1.26 -6.11 -10.02
N GLU A 201 -0.61 -5.88 -8.90
CA GLU A 201 0.49 -4.95 -8.79
C GLU A 201 1.80 -5.67 -9.04
N VAL A 202 2.48 -5.31 -10.13
CA VAL A 202 3.70 -6.01 -10.54
C VAL A 202 4.84 -5.71 -9.58
N GLN A 203 5.00 -4.45 -9.17
CA GLN A 203 6.01 -4.07 -8.17
C GLN A 203 5.55 -2.87 -7.36
N ASN A 204 5.85 -2.91 -6.06
CA ASN A 204 5.76 -1.76 -5.16
C ASN A 204 7.00 -0.88 -5.28
N GLU A 205 6.80 0.42 -5.29
CA GLU A 205 7.79 1.51 -5.17
C GLU A 205 9.15 1.26 -5.84
N PRO A 206 9.22 1.20 -7.18
CA PRO A 206 10.48 0.97 -7.90
C PRO A 206 11.41 2.20 -7.84
N TRP A 207 12.13 2.38 -6.75
CA TRP A 207 13.05 3.49 -6.55
C TRP A 207 14.36 3.34 -7.33
N GLY A 208 14.79 4.44 -7.95
CA GLY A 208 16.05 4.50 -8.70
C GLY A 208 15.98 3.81 -10.08
N ALA A 209 16.95 4.14 -10.94
CA ALA A 209 16.92 3.73 -12.35
C ALA A 209 16.95 2.22 -12.56
N ALA A 210 17.66 1.45 -11.74
CA ALA A 210 17.75 0.01 -11.91
C ALA A 210 16.41 -0.68 -11.60
N ARG A 211 15.75 -0.32 -10.48
CA ARG A 211 14.44 -0.86 -10.13
C ARG A 211 13.36 -0.41 -11.12
N HIS A 212 13.45 0.81 -11.62
CA HIS A 212 12.53 1.29 -12.65
C HIS A 212 12.62 0.44 -13.92
N ARG A 213 13.85 0.16 -14.42
CA ARG A 213 14.06 -0.71 -15.59
C ARG A 213 13.57 -2.14 -15.35
N PHE A 214 13.85 -2.69 -14.16
CA PHE A 214 13.33 -4.00 -13.76
C PHE A 214 11.80 -4.01 -13.76
N ALA A 215 11.17 -3.07 -13.08
CA ALA A 215 9.71 -2.96 -13.01
C ALA A 215 9.08 -2.81 -14.40
N GLU A 216 9.68 -2.02 -15.29
CA GLU A 216 9.23 -1.86 -16.66
C GLU A 216 9.30 -3.17 -17.46
N ALA A 217 10.39 -3.91 -17.33
CA ALA A 217 10.54 -5.21 -17.98
C ALA A 217 9.53 -6.24 -17.47
N MET A 218 9.34 -6.32 -16.15
CA MET A 218 8.34 -7.19 -15.52
C MET A 218 6.93 -6.81 -15.94
N MET A 219 6.61 -5.51 -15.98
CA MET A 219 5.29 -5.02 -16.42
C MET A 219 5.02 -5.37 -17.89
N ARG A 220 5.98 -5.16 -18.80
CA ARG A 220 5.84 -5.53 -20.22
C ARG A 220 5.61 -7.02 -20.37
N HIS A 221 6.30 -7.82 -19.57
CA HIS A 221 6.12 -9.28 -19.58
C HIS A 221 4.74 -9.67 -19.05
N ALA A 222 4.33 -9.10 -17.90
CA ALA A 222 3.00 -9.30 -17.35
C ALA A 222 1.89 -8.93 -18.35
N ALA A 223 2.04 -7.82 -19.07
CA ALA A 223 1.07 -7.34 -20.04
C ALA A 223 0.88 -8.31 -21.22
N LYS A 224 1.92 -9.06 -21.60
CA LYS A 224 1.82 -10.10 -22.65
C LYS A 224 1.11 -11.36 -22.15
N HIS A 225 1.20 -11.67 -20.88
CA HIS A 225 0.69 -12.92 -20.28
C HIS A 225 -0.59 -12.74 -19.48
N ARG A 226 -1.07 -11.49 -19.30
CA ARG A 226 -2.29 -11.22 -18.53
C ARG A 226 -3.53 -11.80 -19.20
N GLY A 227 -4.50 -12.20 -18.37
CA GLY A 227 -5.86 -12.47 -18.80
C GLY A 227 -6.71 -11.18 -18.76
N VAL A 228 -7.85 -11.25 -18.05
CA VAL A 228 -8.79 -10.13 -17.89
C VAL A 228 -8.42 -9.18 -16.74
N VAL A 229 -7.48 -9.57 -15.87
CA VAL A 229 -7.11 -8.79 -14.67
C VAL A 229 -6.29 -7.58 -15.07
N ARG A 230 -6.60 -6.43 -14.48
CA ARG A 230 -5.88 -5.18 -14.68
C ARG A 230 -4.51 -5.22 -14.00
N LEU A 231 -3.54 -4.53 -14.61
CA LEU A 231 -2.17 -4.43 -14.11
C LEU A 231 -1.88 -3.04 -13.55
N SER A 232 -0.99 -2.99 -12.56
CA SER A 232 -0.53 -1.75 -11.94
C SER A 232 0.91 -1.83 -11.48
N ILE A 233 1.52 -0.66 -11.23
CA ILE A 233 2.78 -0.48 -10.51
C ILE A 233 2.54 0.46 -9.33
N GLY A 234 3.05 0.11 -8.16
CA GLY A 234 2.99 0.89 -6.94
C GLY A 234 3.90 2.10 -7.00
N GLY A 235 3.50 3.14 -7.69
CA GLY A 235 4.25 4.39 -7.71
C GLY A 235 3.99 5.21 -6.44
N ALA A 236 5.05 5.62 -5.74
CA ALA A 236 4.93 6.53 -4.59
C ALA A 236 4.27 7.88 -4.96
N ASN A 237 4.30 8.24 -6.22
CA ASN A 237 3.57 9.39 -6.76
C ASN A 237 3.06 9.13 -8.18
N ILE A 238 2.10 9.95 -8.62
CA ILE A 238 1.44 9.77 -9.93
C ILE A 238 2.44 9.82 -11.09
N HIS A 239 3.44 10.69 -11.05
CA HIS A 239 4.41 10.83 -12.15
C HIS A 239 5.24 9.55 -12.31
N GLN A 240 5.64 8.92 -11.21
CA GLN A 240 6.32 7.62 -11.24
C GLN A 240 5.43 6.54 -11.87
N SER A 241 4.16 6.48 -11.49
CA SER A 241 3.21 5.53 -12.08
C SER A 241 2.95 5.77 -13.56
N MET A 242 2.89 7.03 -14.00
CA MET A 242 2.65 7.38 -15.41
C MET A 242 3.73 6.82 -16.36
N ALA A 243 4.97 6.70 -15.89
CA ALA A 243 6.08 6.15 -16.66
C ALA A 243 5.81 4.71 -17.14
N PHE A 244 4.88 3.99 -16.50
CA PHE A 244 4.56 2.61 -16.84
C PHE A 244 3.31 2.42 -17.72
N ILE A 245 2.65 3.52 -18.15
CA ILE A 245 1.47 3.42 -19.02
C ILE A 245 1.80 2.68 -20.32
N HIS A 246 2.92 3.01 -20.95
CA HIS A 246 3.36 2.37 -22.19
C HIS A 246 3.92 0.96 -21.99
N ALA A 247 4.22 0.57 -20.75
CA ALA A 247 4.59 -0.78 -20.38
C ALA A 247 3.37 -1.69 -20.12
N GLY A 248 2.16 -1.13 -20.07
CA GLY A 248 0.92 -1.89 -19.94
C GLY A 248 0.15 -1.64 -18.64
N ALA A 249 0.46 -0.61 -17.86
CA ALA A 249 -0.29 -0.27 -16.66
C ALA A 249 -1.72 0.21 -17.01
N ASP A 250 -2.72 -0.43 -16.41
CA ASP A 250 -4.13 -0.10 -16.53
C ASP A 250 -4.58 0.85 -15.41
N ILE A 251 -3.97 0.71 -14.24
CA ILE A 251 -4.26 1.49 -13.04
C ILE A 251 -2.97 2.19 -12.63
N LEU A 252 -3.06 3.48 -12.34
CA LEU A 252 -1.98 4.25 -11.75
C LEU A 252 -2.16 4.33 -10.23
N GLN A 253 -1.06 4.55 -9.52
CA GLN A 253 -1.05 4.60 -8.07
C GLN A 253 -0.37 5.86 -7.55
N THR A 254 -0.68 6.23 -6.32
CA THR A 254 0.03 7.25 -5.53
C THR A 254 -0.08 6.92 -4.05
N HIS A 255 0.98 7.21 -3.28
CA HIS A 255 1.11 6.91 -1.86
C HIS A 255 1.22 8.21 -1.03
N PRO A 256 0.10 8.89 -0.71
CA PRO A 256 0.12 10.09 0.13
C PRO A 256 0.20 9.72 1.63
N ASP A 257 1.29 9.12 2.07
CA ASP A 257 1.44 8.57 3.42
C ASP A 257 1.39 9.61 4.55
N PHE A 258 2.13 10.71 4.40
CA PHE A 258 2.28 11.74 5.43
C PHE A 258 2.13 13.14 4.85
N PRO A 259 0.95 13.50 4.33
CA PRO A 259 0.72 14.88 3.87
C PRO A 259 0.80 15.85 5.05
N PRO A 260 1.32 17.09 4.83
CA PRO A 260 1.53 18.03 5.91
C PRO A 260 0.22 18.69 6.43
N SER A 261 -0.88 18.56 5.71
CA SER A 261 -2.16 19.17 6.09
C SER A 261 -3.35 18.58 5.34
N ALA A 262 -4.55 18.83 5.85
CA ALA A 262 -5.80 18.51 5.14
C ALA A 262 -5.91 19.22 3.78
N ALA A 263 -5.35 20.43 3.65
CA ALA A 263 -5.30 21.13 2.37
C ALA A 263 -4.43 20.38 1.35
N ALA A 264 -3.28 19.83 1.77
CA ALA A 264 -2.44 19.00 0.91
C ALA A 264 -3.16 17.72 0.47
N VAL A 265 -3.93 17.07 1.36
CA VAL A 265 -4.77 15.91 1.00
C VAL A 265 -5.80 16.30 -0.06
N LYS A 266 -6.56 17.37 0.16
CA LYS A 266 -7.56 17.88 -0.79
C LYS A 266 -6.94 18.22 -2.14
N HIS A 267 -5.76 18.84 -2.15
CA HIS A 267 -5.01 19.13 -3.37
C HIS A 267 -4.61 17.86 -4.13
N THR A 268 -4.08 16.85 -3.42
CA THR A 268 -3.74 15.55 -4.02
C THR A 268 -4.97 14.90 -4.63
N LEU A 269 -6.10 14.85 -3.91
CA LEU A 269 -7.36 14.28 -4.41
C LEU A 269 -7.87 15.02 -5.64
N HIS A 270 -7.82 16.36 -5.65
CA HIS A 270 -8.20 17.15 -6.81
C HIS A 270 -7.33 16.82 -8.05
N ARG A 271 -6.01 16.74 -7.87
CA ARG A 271 -5.06 16.34 -8.93
C ARG A 271 -5.35 14.93 -9.45
N VAL A 272 -5.54 13.96 -8.55
CA VAL A 272 -5.90 12.57 -8.90
C VAL A 272 -7.13 12.55 -9.80
N LEU A 273 -8.22 13.20 -9.39
CA LEU A 273 -9.46 13.23 -10.16
C LEU A 273 -9.33 13.95 -11.51
N ALA A 274 -8.54 15.02 -11.56
CA ALA A 274 -8.26 15.72 -12.82
C ALA A 274 -7.47 14.81 -13.78
N MET A 275 -6.42 14.16 -13.29
CA MET A 275 -5.59 13.28 -14.11
C MET A 275 -6.33 12.01 -14.55
N GLN A 276 -7.22 11.43 -13.72
CA GLN A 276 -8.09 10.31 -14.13
C GLN A 276 -8.92 10.67 -15.38
N ARG A 277 -9.48 11.89 -15.39
CA ARG A 277 -10.27 12.36 -16.55
C ARG A 277 -9.40 12.54 -17.79
N THR A 278 -8.21 13.13 -17.65
CA THR A 278 -7.29 13.39 -18.76
C THR A 278 -6.72 12.10 -19.35
N LEU A 279 -6.26 11.20 -18.48
CA LEU A 279 -5.59 9.94 -18.88
C LEU A 279 -6.59 8.83 -19.23
N LYS A 280 -7.87 9.00 -18.86
CA LYS A 280 -8.92 7.96 -18.97
C LYS A 280 -8.50 6.65 -18.31
N LYS A 281 -7.74 6.75 -17.23
CA LYS A 281 -7.26 5.61 -16.42
C LYS A 281 -7.60 5.83 -14.95
N PRO A 282 -7.98 4.77 -14.21
CA PRO A 282 -8.13 4.86 -12.75
C PRO A 282 -6.79 5.24 -12.10
N ILE A 283 -6.84 6.09 -11.10
CA ILE A 283 -5.70 6.38 -10.23
C ILE A 283 -6.13 6.10 -8.80
N TRP A 284 -5.45 5.20 -8.11
CA TRP A 284 -5.80 4.79 -6.74
C TRP A 284 -4.77 5.31 -5.73
N LEU A 285 -5.24 5.62 -4.52
CA LEU A 285 -4.40 5.89 -3.36
C LEU A 285 -4.11 4.54 -2.69
N THR A 286 -3.05 3.86 -3.10
CA THR A 286 -2.78 2.50 -2.66
C THR A 286 -1.99 2.39 -1.37
N GLU A 287 -1.50 3.53 -0.87
CA GLU A 287 -1.02 3.70 0.49
C GLU A 287 -1.40 5.08 1.00
N TRP A 288 -1.98 5.15 2.19
CA TRP A 288 -2.17 6.37 2.94
C TRP A 288 -2.28 6.06 4.43
N GLN A 289 -1.86 7.00 5.26
CA GLN A 289 -1.79 6.78 6.71
C GLN A 289 -2.42 7.92 7.50
N ARG A 290 -1.72 9.03 7.66
CA ARG A 290 -2.08 10.15 8.54
C ARG A 290 -1.52 11.47 8.05
N ILE A 291 -2.12 12.57 8.48
CA ILE A 291 -1.52 13.88 8.35
C ILE A 291 -0.39 14.00 9.38
N ARG A 292 0.77 14.50 8.94
CA ARG A 292 1.85 14.94 9.83
C ARG A 292 2.22 16.37 9.50
N THR A 293 2.02 17.25 10.48
CA THR A 293 2.43 18.66 10.41
C THR A 293 3.94 18.76 10.56
N GLY A 294 4.59 19.62 9.78
CA GLY A 294 6.04 19.77 9.82
C GLY A 294 6.76 19.09 8.69
N GLU A 295 8.05 18.78 8.86
CA GLU A 295 8.83 18.06 7.87
C GLU A 295 8.27 16.65 7.68
N SER A 296 8.23 16.17 6.45
CA SER A 296 7.58 14.91 6.05
C SER A 296 7.87 13.78 7.05
N GLY A 297 6.91 12.92 7.29
CA GLY A 297 7.04 11.77 8.18
C GLY A 297 8.24 10.87 7.90
N TRP A 298 8.85 11.00 6.72
CA TRP A 298 10.08 10.33 6.29
C TRP A 298 11.37 11.03 6.72
N GLY A 299 11.31 12.28 7.24
CA GLY A 299 12.47 13.05 7.69
C GLY A 299 13.18 12.46 8.92
N HIS A 300 14.35 13.00 9.27
CA HIS A 300 15.12 12.60 10.46
C HIS A 300 14.63 13.24 11.76
N LYS A 301 13.68 14.16 11.67
CA LYS A 301 13.15 14.86 12.84
C LYS A 301 12.46 13.87 13.80
N GLN A 302 12.70 14.03 15.09
CA GLN A 302 11.99 13.29 16.13
C GLN A 302 10.48 13.61 16.06
N LEU A 303 9.65 12.60 16.20
CA LEU A 303 8.20 12.79 16.29
C LEU A 303 7.85 13.41 17.64
N THR A 304 6.86 14.31 17.65
CA THR A 304 6.41 15.04 18.84
C THR A 304 4.93 14.78 19.09
N GLY A 305 4.49 14.95 20.33
CA GLY A 305 3.08 14.74 20.69
C GLY A 305 2.57 13.38 20.26
N THR A 306 1.51 13.36 19.47
CA THR A 306 0.82 12.15 18.99
C THR A 306 1.23 11.72 17.56
N GLU A 307 2.22 12.36 16.94
CA GLU A 307 2.61 12.09 15.53
C GLU A 307 3.01 10.63 15.27
N TRP A 308 3.34 9.87 16.30
CA TRP A 308 3.70 8.45 16.22
C TRP A 308 2.47 7.52 16.23
N GLU A 309 1.33 7.99 16.73
CA GLU A 309 0.10 7.19 16.83
C GLU A 309 -0.58 7.00 15.47
N PRO A 310 -1.34 5.93 15.24
CA PRO A 310 -2.32 5.87 14.16
C PRO A 310 -3.28 7.07 14.20
N ASP A 311 -3.57 7.66 13.05
CA ASP A 311 -4.53 8.76 12.90
C ASP A 311 -5.18 8.71 11.51
N TYR A 312 -6.07 7.75 11.31
CA TYR A 312 -6.81 7.63 10.05
C TYR A 312 -7.97 8.62 9.97
N ALA A 313 -8.47 9.08 11.10
CA ALA A 313 -9.56 10.07 11.17
C ALA A 313 -9.17 11.39 10.50
N SER A 314 -7.89 11.73 10.46
CA SER A 314 -7.39 12.94 9.78
C SER A 314 -7.54 12.89 8.25
N MET A 315 -7.55 11.71 7.62
CA MET A 315 -7.58 11.55 6.17
C MET A 315 -8.82 10.83 5.64
N ALA A 316 -9.32 9.82 6.35
CA ALA A 316 -10.38 8.95 5.87
C ALA A 316 -11.64 9.70 5.40
N PRO A 317 -12.19 10.71 6.09
CA PRO A 317 -13.37 11.44 5.64
C PRO A 317 -13.13 12.19 4.32
N LEU A 318 -11.91 12.74 4.13
CA LEU A 318 -11.54 13.47 2.92
C LEU A 318 -11.48 12.54 1.71
N ILE A 319 -10.88 11.35 1.91
CA ILE A 319 -10.75 10.33 0.86
C ILE A 319 -12.11 9.71 0.52
N ARG A 320 -12.90 9.35 1.54
CA ARG A 320 -14.24 8.76 1.36
C ARG A 320 -15.21 9.66 0.63
N SER A 321 -15.05 10.98 0.73
CA SER A 321 -15.88 11.96 0.02
C SER A 321 -15.63 12.00 -1.49
N ARG A 322 -14.70 11.20 -2.03
CA ARG A 322 -14.28 11.22 -3.43
C ARG A 322 -14.40 9.86 -4.11
N PRO A 323 -14.74 9.82 -5.42
CA PRO A 323 -14.81 8.60 -6.20
C PRO A 323 -13.41 8.10 -6.58
N VAL A 324 -12.64 7.63 -5.58
CA VAL A 324 -11.26 7.17 -5.76
C VAL A 324 -11.04 5.86 -4.99
N GLY A 325 -10.40 4.89 -5.67
CA GLY A 325 -9.94 3.66 -5.01
C GLY A 325 -8.85 3.96 -4.01
N ASN A 326 -8.89 3.30 -2.85
CA ASN A 326 -7.91 3.57 -1.82
C ASN A 326 -7.65 2.38 -0.89
N PHE A 327 -6.43 2.34 -0.33
CA PHE A 327 -5.98 1.36 0.65
C PHE A 327 -5.17 2.06 1.74
N PHE A 328 -5.58 1.95 2.99
CA PHE A 328 -4.84 2.55 4.09
C PHE A 328 -3.77 1.58 4.65
N TRP A 329 -2.70 2.12 5.19
CA TRP A 329 -1.63 1.39 5.85
C TRP A 329 -1.85 1.44 7.36
N SER A 330 -2.33 0.40 8.06
CA SER A 330 -2.67 -0.96 7.64
C SER A 330 -3.84 -1.51 8.47
N LEU A 331 -4.36 -2.70 8.14
CA LEU A 331 -5.47 -3.31 8.87
C LEU A 331 -5.07 -3.65 10.32
N MET A 332 -3.98 -4.40 10.48
CA MET A 332 -3.52 -4.87 11.79
C MET A 332 -2.58 -3.86 12.45
N LEU A 333 -2.79 -3.64 13.76
CA LEU A 333 -1.94 -2.75 14.56
C LEU A 333 -0.55 -3.36 14.74
N LYS A 334 0.47 -2.62 14.30
CA LYS A 334 1.86 -3.06 14.38
C LYS A 334 2.84 -1.89 14.29
N PRO A 335 4.07 -2.06 14.83
CA PRO A 335 5.14 -1.09 14.60
C PRO A 335 5.45 -0.94 13.11
N ALA A 336 5.95 0.24 12.73
CA ALA A 336 6.33 0.48 11.34
C ALA A 336 7.30 -0.59 10.82
N TRP A 337 7.11 -1.00 9.58
CA TRP A 337 7.96 -2.00 8.92
C TRP A 337 9.39 -1.51 8.76
N LEU A 338 9.55 -0.29 8.27
CA LEU A 338 10.86 0.30 8.07
C LEU A 338 11.50 0.69 9.40
N LEU A 339 12.73 0.24 9.61
CA LEU A 339 13.50 0.50 10.84
C LEU A 339 13.63 1.99 11.16
N ALA A 340 13.79 2.85 10.14
CA ALA A 340 13.90 4.29 10.33
C ALA A 340 12.62 4.88 10.96
N GLN A 341 11.44 4.43 10.56
CA GLN A 341 10.17 4.86 11.14
C GLN A 341 9.92 4.22 12.51
N ARG A 342 10.31 2.97 12.69
CA ARG A 342 10.18 2.26 13.98
C ARG A 342 11.02 2.91 15.08
N ARG A 343 12.25 3.33 14.77
CA ARG A 343 13.12 4.04 15.72
C ARG A 343 12.56 5.40 16.16
N LYS A 344 11.56 5.92 15.48
CA LYS A 344 10.79 7.10 15.88
C LYS A 344 9.53 6.74 16.67
N GLY A 345 9.28 5.46 16.91
CA GLY A 345 8.10 4.98 17.60
C GLY A 345 6.84 4.92 16.73
N THR A 346 6.95 5.01 15.40
CA THR A 346 5.76 4.98 14.54
C THR A 346 5.00 3.67 14.67
N LEU A 347 3.74 3.77 15.04
CA LEU A 347 2.77 2.68 15.12
C LEU A 347 1.73 2.85 14.01
N ASN A 348 1.36 1.77 13.35
CA ASN A 348 0.38 1.76 12.26
C ASN A 348 -0.69 0.70 12.54
N GLY A 349 -1.84 0.87 11.91
CA GLY A 349 -2.92 -0.11 11.94
C GLY A 349 -4.06 0.24 12.86
N VAL A 350 -5.14 -0.51 12.70
CA VAL A 350 -6.41 -0.27 13.40
C VAL A 350 -6.62 -1.30 14.49
N PHE A 351 -6.50 -2.60 14.18
CA PHE A 351 -6.88 -3.68 15.09
C PHE A 351 -5.69 -4.33 15.79
N HIS A 352 -5.82 -4.49 17.10
CA HIS A 352 -5.09 -5.49 17.87
C HIS A 352 -5.51 -6.90 17.46
N GLU A 353 -4.68 -7.91 17.79
CA GLU A 353 -4.95 -9.31 17.47
C GLU A 353 -6.24 -9.87 18.10
N ASP A 354 -6.74 -9.29 19.17
CA ASP A 354 -7.98 -9.67 19.87
C ASP A 354 -9.23 -8.87 19.44
N GLY A 355 -9.09 -7.99 18.45
CA GLY A 355 -10.20 -7.19 17.91
C GLY A 355 -10.43 -5.85 18.60
N ALA A 356 -9.68 -5.52 19.65
CA ALA A 356 -9.66 -4.15 20.16
C ALA A 356 -9.09 -3.22 19.07
N VAL A 357 -9.55 -1.98 19.02
CA VAL A 357 -9.04 -0.96 18.10
C VAL A 357 -8.14 0.02 18.83
N TRP A 358 -7.13 0.56 18.13
CA TRP A 358 -6.35 1.67 18.68
C TRP A 358 -7.24 2.89 18.96
N SER A 359 -8.09 3.23 18.00
CA SER A 359 -8.97 4.39 18.06
C SER A 359 -10.34 4.08 17.45
N LEU A 360 -11.40 4.29 18.22
CA LEU A 360 -12.78 4.23 17.71
C LEU A 360 -13.05 5.32 16.68
N ALA A 361 -12.45 6.51 16.83
CA ALA A 361 -12.56 7.58 15.86
C ALA A 361 -12.01 7.17 14.49
N ASP A 362 -10.86 6.49 14.46
CA ASP A 362 -10.26 5.96 13.24
C ASP A 362 -11.14 4.89 12.58
N ALA A 363 -11.61 3.92 13.36
CA ALA A 363 -12.46 2.84 12.87
C ALA A 363 -13.77 3.39 12.28
N ARG A 364 -14.40 4.36 12.95
CA ARG A 364 -15.60 5.06 12.47
C ARG A 364 -15.34 5.86 11.20
N ALA A 365 -14.22 6.57 11.14
CA ALA A 365 -13.84 7.37 9.97
C ALA A 365 -13.57 6.47 8.74
N ILE A 366 -12.87 5.35 8.91
CA ILE A 366 -12.58 4.38 7.85
C ILE A 366 -13.86 3.70 7.39
N SER A 367 -14.66 3.14 8.31
CA SER A 367 -15.90 2.42 7.97
C SER A 367 -17.00 3.35 7.46
N GLY A 368 -16.98 4.62 7.88
CA GLY A 368 -18.08 5.56 7.71
C GLY A 368 -19.32 5.18 8.52
N ASP A 369 -19.14 4.35 9.52
CA ASP A 369 -20.17 3.95 10.46
C ASP A 369 -19.93 4.60 11.81
N MET A 370 -20.68 5.64 12.12
CA MET A 370 -20.56 6.35 13.39
C MET A 370 -21.00 5.50 14.60
N HIS A 371 -21.69 4.38 14.34
CA HIS A 371 -22.12 3.43 15.37
C HIS A 371 -21.17 2.23 15.51
N PHE A 372 -20.06 2.22 14.79
CA PHE A 372 -19.07 1.15 14.93
C PHE A 372 -18.66 0.99 16.40
N GLN A 373 -18.68 -0.25 16.89
CA GLN A 373 -18.39 -0.63 18.28
C GLN A 373 -17.21 -1.60 18.32
N ALA A 374 -16.28 -1.32 19.20
CA ALA A 374 -15.18 -2.20 19.60
C ALA A 374 -14.60 -1.69 20.93
N THR A 375 -13.80 -2.49 21.59
CA THR A 375 -12.98 -2.01 22.73
C THR A 375 -11.88 -1.09 22.19
N GLU A 376 -11.80 0.15 22.68
CA GLU A 376 -10.67 1.02 22.41
C GLU A 376 -9.54 0.70 23.37
N ARG A 377 -8.31 0.53 22.84
CA ARG A 377 -7.13 0.26 23.65
C ARG A 377 -5.90 0.95 23.08
N LYS A 378 -5.51 2.05 23.68
CA LYS A 378 -4.31 2.82 23.33
C LYS A 378 -3.08 2.28 24.05
N ALA A 379 -2.67 1.07 23.67
CA ALA A 379 -1.49 0.40 24.19
C ALA A 379 -0.73 -0.29 23.05
N TRP A 380 0.59 -0.31 23.14
CA TRP A 380 1.40 -1.10 22.23
C TRP A 380 1.06 -2.59 22.33
N PRO A 381 1.07 -3.35 21.22
CA PRO A 381 0.94 -4.80 21.29
C PRO A 381 1.99 -5.38 22.23
N HIS A 382 1.58 -6.32 23.08
CA HIS A 382 2.47 -6.89 24.12
C HIS A 382 3.80 -7.40 23.54
N TRP A 383 3.75 -8.07 22.39
CA TRP A 383 4.92 -8.62 21.71
C TRP A 383 5.89 -7.54 21.14
N ALA A 384 5.48 -6.28 21.09
CA ALA A 384 6.26 -5.15 20.55
C ALA A 384 6.66 -4.11 21.62
N ARG A 385 6.38 -4.36 22.91
CA ARG A 385 6.63 -3.40 24.01
C ARG A 385 8.07 -2.93 24.11
N MET A 386 9.03 -3.78 23.79
CA MET A 386 10.45 -3.41 23.81
C MET A 386 10.79 -2.24 22.86
N ILE A 387 9.95 -1.94 21.87
CA ILE A 387 10.18 -0.82 20.95
C ILE A 387 10.00 0.51 21.67
N PRO A 388 8.79 0.85 22.23
CA PRO A 388 8.65 2.10 22.97
C PRO A 388 9.59 2.18 24.17
N GLU A 389 9.84 1.07 24.88
CA GLU A 389 10.79 1.02 25.99
C GLU A 389 12.21 1.41 25.55
N SER A 390 12.68 0.91 24.40
CA SER A 390 14.03 1.20 23.88
C SER A 390 14.28 2.66 23.49
N ILE A 391 13.22 3.43 23.29
CA ILE A 391 13.27 4.84 22.87
C ILE A 391 12.62 5.80 23.89
N GLY A 392 12.32 5.30 25.09
CA GLY A 392 11.76 6.11 26.19
C GLY A 392 10.34 6.60 25.98
N MET A 393 9.54 5.90 25.17
CA MET A 393 8.13 6.23 24.92
C MET A 393 7.18 5.46 25.86
N PRO A 394 5.98 5.97 26.13
CA PRO A 394 5.01 5.26 26.93
C PRO A 394 4.50 4.00 26.21
N VAL A 395 4.41 2.90 26.94
CA VAL A 395 3.85 1.63 26.42
C VAL A 395 2.33 1.66 26.38
N THR A 396 1.73 2.41 27.26
CA THR A 396 0.28 2.61 27.37
C THR A 396 0.00 4.10 27.54
N LEU A 397 -0.91 4.63 26.74
CA LEU A 397 -1.44 5.98 26.95
C LEU A 397 -2.55 5.88 27.98
N ARG A 398 -2.52 6.76 28.98
CA ARG A 398 -3.67 6.94 29.88
C ARG A 398 -4.83 7.51 29.07
N PRO A 399 -6.05 7.06 29.34
CA PRO A 399 -7.25 7.61 28.71
C PRO A 399 -7.41 9.09 28.99
#